data_5eda4f5a6a8c6838ccf971381a749285
#
_entry.id   5eda4f5a6a8c6838ccf971381a749285
#
_cell.length_a   1.000
_cell.length_b   1.000
_cell.length_c   1.000
_cell.angle_alpha   90.00
_cell.angle_beta   90.00
_cell.angle_gamma   90.00
#
_symmetry.space_group_name_H-M   'P 1'
#
loop_
_entity.id
_entity.type
_entity.pdbx_description
1 polymer ?
#
loop_
_entity_poly.entity_id
_entity_poly.type
_entity_poly.pdbx_seq_one_letter_code
_entity_poly.pdbx_strand_id
1 'polypeptide(L)'
;MTDTIQIQTSVDIEYEIQKILVSYMTVYCRPLPANFSMPCILVTKVGGSDRDTIDNAEIVLDARAERESQAVTLLNKAVGVLRKVSRESTTPVRHIQVTSSGSWGVDPVRPDIAMCSARLSVTAHLENTTI
;
A
#
# COMPACT_ATOMS: atom_id res chain seq x y z
N MET A 1 -17.28 3.62 37.93
CA MET A 1 -16.69 4.54 36.95
C MET A 1 -15.64 3.79 36.14
N THR A 2 -15.73 3.87 34.85
CA THR A 2 -14.75 3.22 33.96
C THR A 2 -13.67 4.21 33.58
N ASP A 3 -12.42 3.89 33.92
CA ASP A 3 -11.31 4.72 33.49
C ASP A 3 -11.07 4.53 32.00
N THR A 4 -10.85 5.62 31.29
CA THR A 4 -10.47 5.60 29.89
C THR A 4 -9.00 5.99 29.78
N ILE A 5 -8.30 5.30 28.88
CA ILE A 5 -6.89 5.56 28.63
C ILE A 5 -6.75 5.99 27.16
N GLN A 6 -6.00 7.06 26.95
CA GLN A 6 -5.60 7.44 25.60
C GLN A 6 -4.23 6.86 25.30
N ILE A 7 -4.13 6.17 24.19
CA ILE A 7 -2.89 5.57 23.71
C ILE A 7 -2.63 5.94 22.27
N GLN A 8 -1.41 5.77 21.82
CA GLN A 8 -1.04 5.90 20.42
C GLN A 8 -0.91 4.51 19.82
N THR A 9 -1.57 4.30 18.69
CA THR A 9 -1.54 3.02 17.99
C THR A 9 -1.09 3.22 16.55
N SER A 10 -0.45 2.20 15.98
CA SER A 10 -0.14 2.19 14.55
C SER A 10 -1.42 2.17 13.73
N VAL A 11 -1.43 2.92 12.64
CA VAL A 11 -2.53 2.83 11.68
C VAL A 11 -2.39 1.56 10.84
N ASP A 12 -3.49 1.08 10.29
CA ASP A 12 -3.47 0.00 9.31
C ASP A 12 -2.98 0.57 7.97
N ILE A 13 -1.68 0.41 7.70
CA ILE A 13 -1.04 1.00 6.53
C ILE A 13 -1.58 0.42 5.24
N GLU A 14 -1.87 -0.88 5.18
CA GLU A 14 -2.47 -1.49 3.99
C GLU A 14 -3.81 -0.81 3.66
N TYR A 15 -4.64 -0.62 4.67
CA TYR A 15 -5.94 0.02 4.52
C TYR A 15 -5.81 1.49 4.12
N GLU A 16 -4.88 2.22 4.74
CA GLU A 16 -4.65 3.64 4.41
C GLU A 16 -4.19 3.81 2.96
N ILE A 17 -3.31 2.94 2.47
CA ILE A 17 -2.88 2.96 1.08
C ILE A 17 -4.03 2.60 0.15
N GLN A 18 -4.84 1.60 0.50
CA GLN A 18 -6.02 1.24 -0.26
C GLN A 18 -6.99 2.42 -0.39
N LYS A 19 -7.25 3.11 0.72
CA LYS A 19 -8.13 4.30 0.73
C LYS A 19 -7.64 5.39 -0.22
N ILE A 20 -6.32 5.62 -0.24
CA ILE A 20 -5.73 6.62 -1.13
C ILE A 20 -5.92 6.22 -2.60
N LEU A 21 -5.65 4.97 -2.94
CA LEU A 21 -5.60 4.51 -4.32
C LEU A 21 -6.96 4.18 -4.93
N VAL A 22 -7.96 3.84 -4.11
CA VAL A 22 -9.23 3.30 -4.59
C VAL A 22 -10.00 4.26 -5.51
N SER A 23 -9.79 5.57 -5.37
CA SER A 23 -10.43 6.57 -6.22
C SER A 23 -9.82 6.65 -7.62
N TYR A 24 -8.66 6.03 -7.84
CA TYR A 24 -7.88 6.15 -9.07
C TYR A 24 -7.72 4.83 -9.81
N MET A 25 -7.85 3.70 -9.13
CA MET A 25 -7.59 2.38 -9.70
C MET A 25 -8.24 1.28 -8.86
N THR A 26 -8.28 0.08 -9.40
CA THR A 26 -8.74 -1.10 -8.67
C THR A 26 -7.64 -1.58 -7.74
N VAL A 27 -7.92 -1.65 -6.45
CA VAL A 27 -6.94 -1.97 -5.40
C VAL A 27 -7.52 -3.03 -4.47
N TYR A 28 -6.70 -4.00 -4.14
CA TYR A 28 -7.03 -5.03 -3.16
C TYR A 28 -6.01 -5.05 -2.05
N CYS A 29 -6.47 -5.37 -0.84
CA CYS A 29 -5.61 -5.82 0.25
C CYS A 29 -5.69 -7.34 0.33
N ARG A 30 -4.75 -7.97 1.04
CA ARG A 30 -4.78 -9.44 1.22
C ARG A 30 -6.06 -9.91 1.93
N PRO A 31 -6.62 -11.05 1.58
CA PRO A 31 -6.22 -11.90 0.46
C PRO A 31 -6.78 -11.41 -0.88
N LEU A 32 -6.04 -11.66 -1.95
CA LEU A 32 -6.52 -11.34 -3.29
C LEU A 32 -7.71 -12.27 -3.62
N PRO A 33 -8.89 -11.73 -3.98
CA PRO A 33 -10.01 -12.59 -4.33
C PRO A 33 -9.72 -13.40 -5.61
N ALA A 34 -10.30 -14.61 -5.69
CA ALA A 34 -10.06 -15.51 -6.82
C ALA A 34 -10.54 -14.91 -8.16
N ASN A 35 -11.57 -14.07 -8.10
CA ASN A 35 -12.18 -13.44 -9.28
C ASN A 35 -11.81 -11.95 -9.38
N PHE A 36 -10.57 -11.59 -9.03
CA PHE A 36 -10.13 -10.21 -9.08
C PHE A 36 -10.22 -9.62 -10.49
N SER A 37 -10.49 -8.31 -10.55
CA SER A 37 -10.53 -7.55 -11.80
C SER A 37 -9.16 -7.01 -12.16
N MET A 38 -8.79 -7.06 -13.44
CA MET A 38 -7.55 -6.50 -13.95
C MET A 38 -7.82 -5.28 -14.85
N PRO A 39 -6.88 -4.32 -14.92
CA PRO A 39 -5.65 -4.23 -14.13
C PRO A 39 -5.92 -3.87 -12.67
N CYS A 40 -5.09 -4.34 -11.77
CA CYS A 40 -5.28 -4.06 -10.34
C CYS A 40 -3.95 -3.99 -9.60
N ILE A 41 -4.00 -3.42 -8.40
CA ILE A 41 -2.89 -3.38 -7.45
C ILE A 41 -3.26 -4.21 -6.22
N LEU A 42 -2.36 -5.07 -5.79
CA LEU A 42 -2.44 -5.73 -4.49
C LEU A 42 -1.45 -5.05 -3.55
N VAL A 43 -1.93 -4.59 -2.40
CA VAL A 43 -1.13 -3.94 -1.37
C VAL A 43 -0.83 -4.95 -0.27
N THR A 44 0.43 -5.12 0.07
CA THR A 44 0.86 -6.04 1.12
C THR A 44 1.88 -5.38 2.03
N LYS A 45 1.62 -5.38 3.34
CA LYS A 45 2.61 -4.99 4.32
C LYS A 45 3.48 -6.21 4.61
N VAL A 46 4.79 -6.09 4.40
CA VAL A 46 5.72 -7.21 4.54
C VAL A 46 6.67 -7.05 5.73
N GLY A 47 6.65 -5.91 6.40
CA GLY A 47 7.49 -5.66 7.56
C GLY A 47 7.43 -4.22 8.01
N GLY A 48 8.36 -3.83 8.85
CA GLY A 48 8.45 -2.47 9.33
C GLY A 48 8.92 -2.40 10.78
N SER A 49 9.07 -1.17 11.25
CA SER A 49 9.41 -0.86 12.64
C SER A 49 8.68 0.41 13.05
N ASP A 50 8.47 0.58 14.33
CA ASP A 50 7.91 1.82 14.85
C ASP A 50 8.88 2.48 15.85
N ARG A 51 8.75 3.79 16.00
CA ARG A 51 9.49 4.59 16.98
C ARG A 51 8.54 5.63 17.54
N ASP A 52 8.34 5.63 18.84
CA ASP A 52 7.57 6.65 19.56
C ASP A 52 6.25 7.02 18.84
N THR A 53 6.29 8.04 17.98
CA THR A 53 5.10 8.54 17.26
C THR A 53 5.11 8.24 15.77
N ILE A 54 6.08 7.47 15.29
CA ILE A 54 6.29 7.21 13.86
C ILE A 54 6.33 5.70 13.61
N ASP A 55 5.55 5.27 12.64
CA ASP A 55 5.54 3.90 12.15
C ASP A 55 6.19 3.88 10.76
N ASN A 56 7.20 3.02 10.58
CA ASN A 56 7.83 2.76 9.30
C ASN A 56 7.41 1.38 8.83
N ALA A 57 6.69 1.33 7.73
CA ALA A 57 6.21 0.08 7.15
C ALA A 57 6.90 -0.21 5.83
N GLU A 58 7.20 -1.48 5.59
CA GLU A 58 7.56 -1.95 4.27
C GLU A 58 6.32 -2.48 3.56
N ILE A 59 6.05 -1.92 2.39
CA ILE A 59 4.88 -2.23 1.59
C ILE A 59 5.35 -2.76 0.23
N VAL A 60 4.71 -3.81 -0.25
CA VAL A 60 4.86 -4.28 -1.62
C VAL A 60 3.59 -3.96 -2.38
N LEU A 61 3.75 -3.31 -3.52
CA LEU A 61 2.67 -3.11 -4.49
C LEU A 61 2.89 -4.06 -5.66
N ASP A 62 1.94 -4.94 -5.89
CA ASP A 62 1.95 -5.85 -7.03
C ASP A 62 0.90 -5.39 -8.04
N ALA A 63 1.35 -4.92 -9.19
CA ALA A 63 0.46 -4.58 -10.31
C ALA A 63 0.25 -5.80 -11.19
N ARG A 64 -0.99 -6.15 -11.41
CA ARG A 64 -1.38 -7.27 -12.27
C ARG A 64 -2.17 -6.76 -13.47
N ALA A 65 -1.79 -7.20 -14.65
CA ALA A 65 -2.45 -6.82 -15.89
C ALA A 65 -2.26 -7.92 -16.95
N GLU A 66 -2.97 -7.80 -18.06
CA GLU A 66 -2.80 -8.74 -19.17
C GLU A 66 -1.45 -8.60 -19.87
N ARG A 67 -0.88 -7.38 -19.84
CA ARG A 67 0.39 -7.05 -20.49
C ARG A 67 1.34 -6.37 -19.52
N GLU A 68 2.62 -6.60 -19.71
CA GLU A 68 3.68 -5.99 -18.88
C GLU A 68 3.63 -4.46 -18.90
N SER A 69 3.42 -3.85 -20.07
CA SER A 69 3.36 -2.40 -20.19
C SER A 69 2.21 -1.80 -19.38
N GLN A 70 1.08 -2.48 -19.30
CA GLN A 70 -0.06 -2.05 -18.49
C GLN A 70 0.26 -2.15 -17.00
N ALA A 71 0.94 -3.21 -16.59
CA ALA A 71 1.33 -3.40 -15.19
C ALA A 71 2.32 -2.31 -14.75
N VAL A 72 3.32 -1.99 -15.57
CA VAL A 72 4.27 -0.89 -15.28
C VAL A 72 3.58 0.44 -15.19
N THR A 73 2.72 0.76 -16.14
CA THR A 73 2.00 2.03 -16.15
C THR A 73 1.13 2.18 -14.90
N LEU A 74 0.43 1.13 -14.52
CA LEU A 74 -0.40 1.13 -13.33
C LEU A 74 0.44 1.29 -12.06
N LEU A 75 1.55 0.58 -11.96
CA LEU A 75 2.45 0.67 -10.79
C LEU A 75 3.02 2.08 -10.64
N ASN A 76 3.49 2.68 -11.74
CA ASN A 76 4.03 4.05 -11.72
C ASN A 76 2.96 5.06 -11.33
N LYS A 77 1.74 4.88 -11.80
CA LYS A 77 0.60 5.72 -11.42
C LYS A 77 0.30 5.60 -9.93
N ALA A 78 0.28 4.39 -9.40
CA ALA A 78 0.03 4.16 -7.97
C ALA A 78 1.08 4.87 -7.10
N VAL A 79 2.36 4.72 -7.43
CA VAL A 79 3.45 5.38 -6.70
C VAL A 79 3.32 6.90 -6.78
N GLY A 80 3.00 7.42 -7.96
CA GLY A 80 2.79 8.87 -8.15
C GLY A 80 1.66 9.43 -7.31
N VAL A 81 0.53 8.72 -7.25
CA VAL A 81 -0.63 9.10 -6.43
C VAL A 81 -0.25 9.10 -4.95
N LEU A 82 0.42 8.04 -4.48
CA LEU A 82 0.83 7.95 -3.08
C LEU A 82 1.76 9.09 -2.68
N ARG A 83 2.73 9.43 -3.52
CA ARG A 83 3.64 10.54 -3.28
C ARG A 83 2.91 11.88 -3.20
N LYS A 84 1.99 12.11 -4.12
CA LYS A 84 1.22 13.35 -4.13
C LYS A 84 0.37 13.49 -2.87
N VAL A 85 -0.42 12.47 -2.55
CA VAL A 85 -1.36 12.51 -1.42
C VAL A 85 -0.62 12.57 -0.08
N SER A 86 0.52 11.91 0.05
CA SER A 86 1.31 11.96 1.29
C SER A 86 1.81 13.37 1.63
N ARG A 87 1.93 14.24 0.62
CA ARG A 87 2.34 15.65 0.82
C ARG A 87 1.20 16.57 1.22
N GLU A 88 -0.04 16.12 1.11
CA GLU A 88 -1.24 16.96 1.32
C GLU A 88 -1.74 16.96 2.76
N SER A 89 -1.14 16.21 3.65
CA SER A 89 -1.51 16.13 5.08
C SER A 89 -2.95 15.70 5.37
N THR A 90 -3.61 15.06 4.42
CA THR A 90 -4.99 14.56 4.57
C THR A 90 -5.05 13.10 5.00
N THR A 91 -3.89 12.48 5.18
CA THR A 91 -3.74 11.08 5.53
C THR A 91 -2.65 10.95 6.60
N PRO A 92 -2.67 9.91 7.44
CA PRO A 92 -1.55 9.65 8.34
C PRO A 92 -0.25 9.26 7.64
N VAL A 93 -0.31 8.87 6.38
CA VAL A 93 0.89 8.57 5.57
C VAL A 93 1.63 9.87 5.26
N ARG A 94 2.93 9.94 5.63
CA ARG A 94 3.73 11.17 5.55
C ARG A 94 4.85 11.14 4.54
N HIS A 95 5.44 9.99 4.32
CA HIS A 95 6.58 9.88 3.42
C HIS A 95 6.58 8.53 2.72
N ILE A 96 6.85 8.55 1.43
CA ILE A 96 6.92 7.37 0.58
C ILE A 96 8.29 7.35 -0.09
N GLN A 97 9.02 6.27 0.09
CA GLN A 97 10.29 6.04 -0.61
C GLN A 97 10.23 4.71 -1.33
N VAL A 98 10.52 4.72 -2.62
CA VAL A 98 10.65 3.50 -3.40
C VAL A 98 12.03 2.91 -3.13
N THR A 99 12.08 1.72 -2.55
CA THR A 99 13.33 1.03 -2.24
C THR A 99 13.70 0.01 -3.30
N SER A 100 12.72 -0.49 -4.06
CA SER A 100 12.94 -1.36 -5.20
C SER A 100 11.74 -1.26 -6.14
N SER A 101 11.97 -1.14 -7.43
CA SER A 101 10.89 -1.06 -8.42
C SER A 101 11.22 -1.88 -9.66
N GLY A 102 10.18 -2.21 -10.43
CA GLY A 102 10.34 -2.91 -11.69
C GLY A 102 10.70 -4.37 -11.57
N SER A 103 10.40 -5.00 -10.45
CA SER A 103 10.60 -6.43 -10.30
C SER A 103 9.50 -7.17 -11.08
N TRP A 104 9.92 -7.90 -12.13
CA TRP A 104 9.00 -8.63 -12.98
C TRP A 104 8.75 -10.04 -12.50
N GLY A 105 7.55 -10.51 -12.75
CA GLY A 105 7.16 -11.87 -12.45
C GLY A 105 5.86 -12.21 -13.13
N VAL A 106 5.32 -13.36 -12.76
CA VAL A 106 3.98 -13.80 -13.17
C VAL A 106 3.20 -14.12 -11.92
N ASP A 107 1.86 -14.05 -12.02
CA ASP A 107 1.00 -14.47 -10.92
C ASP A 107 1.26 -15.96 -10.63
N PRO A 108 1.55 -16.33 -9.37
CA PRO A 108 1.89 -17.72 -9.04
C PRO A 108 0.76 -18.73 -9.28
N VAL A 109 -0.49 -18.26 -9.28
CA VAL A 109 -1.67 -19.10 -9.52
C VAL A 109 -2.09 -19.07 -10.98
N ARG A 110 -1.93 -17.91 -11.62
CA ARG A 110 -2.30 -17.68 -13.03
C ARG A 110 -1.10 -17.14 -13.81
N PRO A 111 -0.22 -18.02 -14.30
CA PRO A 111 1.03 -17.57 -14.95
C PRO A 111 0.84 -16.83 -16.28
N ASP A 112 -0.38 -16.77 -16.80
CA ASP A 112 -0.73 -15.95 -17.96
C ASP A 112 -0.86 -14.44 -17.62
N ILE A 113 -0.87 -14.08 -16.34
CA ILE A 113 -1.00 -12.71 -15.89
C ILE A 113 0.38 -12.11 -15.65
N ALA A 114 0.64 -10.96 -16.28
CA ALA A 114 1.86 -10.19 -16.04
C ALA A 114 1.77 -9.48 -14.68
N MET A 115 2.89 -9.49 -13.94
CA MET A 115 2.97 -8.86 -12.64
C MET A 115 4.23 -8.02 -12.55
N CYS A 116 4.10 -6.79 -12.07
CA CYS A 116 5.23 -5.90 -11.80
C CYS A 116 5.11 -5.40 -10.37
N SER A 117 6.19 -5.49 -9.62
CA SER A 117 6.19 -5.19 -8.19
C SER A 117 7.12 -4.04 -7.85
N ALA A 118 6.72 -3.26 -6.86
CA ALA A 118 7.58 -2.27 -6.22
C ALA A 118 7.55 -2.46 -4.72
N ARG A 119 8.68 -2.22 -4.08
CA ARG A 119 8.79 -2.20 -2.62
C ARG A 119 8.95 -0.77 -2.16
N LEU A 120 8.15 -0.38 -1.17
CA LEU A 120 8.12 0.97 -0.63
C LEU A 120 8.44 0.95 0.86
N SER A 121 9.16 1.96 1.32
CA SER A 121 9.23 2.32 2.73
C SER A 121 8.23 3.46 2.97
N VAL A 122 7.27 3.24 3.85
CA VAL A 122 6.19 4.18 4.14
C VAL A 122 6.27 4.63 5.58
N THR A 123 6.35 5.92 5.80
CA THR A 123 6.34 6.51 7.13
C THR A 123 4.96 7.07 7.43
N ALA A 124 4.40 6.71 8.57
CA ALA A 124 3.09 7.18 9.01
C ALA A 124 3.13 7.61 10.46
N HIS A 125 2.26 8.58 10.83
CA HIS A 125 2.05 8.93 12.22
C HIS A 125 1.17 7.88 12.89
N LEU A 126 1.43 7.65 14.17
CA LEU A 126 0.52 6.89 15.03
C LEU A 126 -0.75 7.72 15.26
N GLU A 127 -1.84 7.06 15.51
CA GLU A 127 -3.10 7.71 15.85
C GLU A 127 -3.42 7.60 17.33
N ASN A 128 -4.15 8.57 17.86
CA ASN A 128 -4.64 8.54 19.24
C ASN A 128 -5.89 7.66 19.31
N THR A 129 -5.89 6.73 20.24
CA THR A 129 -6.98 5.79 20.46
C THR A 129 -7.38 5.80 21.93
N THR A 130 -8.68 5.80 22.20
CA THR A 130 -9.21 5.70 23.56
C THR A 130 -9.68 4.28 23.81
N ILE A 131 -9.23 3.72 24.92
CA ILE A 131 -9.68 2.40 25.35
C ILE A 131 -10.22 2.44 26.78
#